data_d676abdf77cbd94f76cf54cead48c384
#
_entry.id   d676abdf77cbd94f76cf54cead48c384
#
_cell.length_a   1.000
_cell.length_b   1.000
_cell.length_c   1.000
_cell.angle_alpha   90.00
_cell.angle_beta   90.00
_cell.angle_gamma   90.00
#
_symmetry.space_group_name_H-M   'P 1'
#
loop_
_entity.id
_entity.type
_entity.pdbx_description
1 polymer ?
#
loop_
_entity_poly.entity_id
_entity_poly.type
_entity_poly.pdbx_seq_one_letter_code
_entity_poly.pdbx_strand_id
1 'polypeptide(L)'
;MDQACSIIAIINNSVIALGCENAFEAEGLPWTVSWYPSLSDVEWPDGRAVVLLDPVLSDRSSPVENIREINRQNVPVVAYSETLDGRVMSEVVAEDVVAFVRMSAPHSELVQAIRDALSGRPHESLGRMKILLRHDSEKAGDLTPMELKVYERYSRGYTKAAIARELNVSMNTVSTYLARVREKLTTSDSEE
;
A
#
# COMPACT_ATOMS: atom_id res chain seq x y z
N MET A 1 -11.01 -24.72 9.15
CA MET A 1 -9.57 -24.96 9.42
C MET A 1 -8.78 -24.37 8.29
N ASP A 2 -7.85 -23.51 8.60
CA ASP A 2 -6.95 -22.95 7.59
C ASP A 2 -6.04 -24.06 7.02
N GLN A 3 -5.82 -24.02 5.72
CA GLN A 3 -4.94 -24.96 5.05
C GLN A 3 -3.51 -24.42 5.05
N ALA A 4 -2.53 -25.32 4.96
CA ALA A 4 -1.12 -24.95 4.81
C ALA A 4 -0.93 -24.03 3.57
N CYS A 5 -0.14 -22.99 3.73
CA CYS A 5 0.11 -21.98 2.71
C CYS A 5 1.51 -21.40 2.87
N SER A 6 2.16 -21.12 1.76
CA SER A 6 3.41 -20.36 1.73
C SER A 6 3.13 -18.87 1.53
N ILE A 7 3.61 -18.05 2.47
CA ILE A 7 3.56 -16.60 2.37
C ILE A 7 4.91 -16.10 1.85
N ILE A 8 4.89 -15.56 0.65
CA ILE A 8 6.08 -15.00 -0.01
C ILE A 8 6.13 -13.51 0.31
N ALA A 9 6.97 -13.10 1.24
CA ALA A 9 7.08 -11.72 1.67
C ALA A 9 8.17 -10.99 0.88
N ILE A 10 7.77 -10.23 -0.14
CA ILE A 10 8.66 -9.37 -0.94
C ILE A 10 8.57 -7.96 -0.37
N ILE A 11 9.39 -7.68 0.62
CA ILE A 11 9.35 -6.44 1.41
C ILE A 11 10.75 -6.00 1.80
N ASN A 12 10.94 -4.71 2.02
CA ASN A 12 12.24 -4.11 2.29
C ASN A 12 12.89 -4.54 3.61
N ASN A 13 12.13 -5.06 4.56
CA ASN A 13 12.60 -5.34 5.91
C ASN A 13 12.25 -6.77 6.37
N SER A 14 13.26 -7.62 6.51
CA SER A 14 13.11 -9.00 6.96
C SER A 14 12.51 -9.14 8.38
N VAL A 15 12.69 -8.13 9.25
CA VAL A 15 12.10 -8.13 10.60
C VAL A 15 10.58 -8.11 10.55
N ILE A 16 9.99 -7.43 9.55
CA ILE A 16 8.54 -7.41 9.35
C ILE A 16 8.05 -8.80 8.94
N ALA A 17 8.77 -9.49 8.04
CA ALA A 17 8.43 -10.86 7.64
C ALA A 17 8.49 -11.82 8.84
N LEU A 18 9.53 -11.73 9.65
CA LEU A 18 9.66 -12.51 10.88
C LEU A 18 8.53 -12.20 11.88
N GLY A 19 8.13 -10.92 11.98
CA GLY A 19 6.98 -10.51 12.80
C GLY A 19 5.68 -11.13 12.33
N CYS A 20 5.45 -11.21 11.02
CA CYS A 20 4.30 -11.90 10.43
C CYS A 20 4.31 -13.40 10.75
N GLU A 21 5.45 -14.06 10.58
CA GLU A 21 5.61 -15.49 10.89
C GLU A 21 5.26 -15.79 12.34
N ASN A 22 5.86 -15.06 13.29
CA ASN A 22 5.57 -15.21 14.72
C ASN A 22 4.09 -14.96 15.06
N ALA A 23 3.46 -13.96 14.40
CA ALA A 23 2.04 -13.67 14.61
C ALA A 23 1.14 -14.80 14.09
N PHE A 24 1.46 -15.39 12.95
CA PHE A 24 0.71 -16.52 12.37
C PHE A 24 0.88 -17.77 13.23
N GLU A 25 2.07 -18.06 13.70
CA GLU A 25 2.35 -19.18 14.61
C GLU A 25 1.58 -19.04 15.94
N ALA A 26 1.56 -17.84 16.52
CA ALA A 26 0.82 -17.56 17.76
C ALA A 26 -0.69 -17.77 17.63
N GLU A 27 -1.24 -17.59 16.44
CA GLU A 27 -2.66 -17.89 16.12
C GLU A 27 -2.89 -19.36 15.70
N GLY A 28 -1.84 -20.20 15.65
CA GLY A 28 -1.92 -21.59 15.21
C GLY A 28 -2.24 -21.74 13.73
N LEU A 29 -1.88 -20.74 12.92
CA LEU A 29 -2.05 -20.80 11.48
C LEU A 29 -0.95 -21.66 10.84
N PRO A 30 -1.28 -22.60 9.96
CA PRO A 30 -0.28 -23.47 9.30
C PRO A 30 0.37 -22.77 8.09
N TRP A 31 0.82 -21.52 8.29
CA TRP A 31 1.40 -20.68 7.25
C TRP A 31 2.90 -20.48 7.51
N THR A 32 3.70 -20.70 6.48
CA THR A 32 5.15 -20.45 6.51
C THR A 32 5.48 -19.17 5.79
N VAL A 33 6.40 -18.37 6.31
CA VAL A 33 6.81 -17.11 5.69
C VAL A 33 8.21 -17.23 5.13
N SER A 34 8.38 -16.92 3.84
CA SER A 34 9.69 -16.79 3.20
C SER A 34 9.90 -15.33 2.79
N TRP A 35 11.01 -14.73 3.21
CA TRP A 35 11.31 -13.35 2.90
C TRP A 35 12.28 -13.23 1.73
N TYR A 36 12.00 -12.25 0.87
CA TYR A 36 12.84 -11.89 -0.27
C TYR A 36 12.98 -10.36 -0.38
N PRO A 37 14.18 -9.83 -0.64
CA PRO A 37 14.39 -8.39 -0.81
C PRO A 37 13.90 -7.87 -2.16
N SER A 38 13.80 -8.75 -3.17
CA SER A 38 13.36 -8.43 -4.52
C SER A 38 12.58 -9.59 -5.15
N LEU A 39 11.84 -9.31 -6.22
CA LEU A 39 11.11 -10.35 -6.96
C LEU A 39 12.04 -11.33 -7.67
N SER A 40 13.21 -10.88 -8.12
CA SER A 40 14.18 -11.73 -8.82
C SER A 40 14.78 -12.84 -7.95
N ASP A 41 14.72 -12.69 -6.63
CA ASP A 41 15.27 -13.65 -5.69
C ASP A 41 14.25 -14.71 -5.26
N VAL A 42 12.99 -14.59 -5.71
CA VAL A 42 11.89 -15.46 -5.27
C VAL A 42 12.05 -16.88 -5.78
N GLU A 43 12.06 -17.81 -4.85
CA GLU A 43 11.89 -19.25 -5.12
C GLU A 43 10.40 -19.59 -4.98
N TRP A 44 9.74 -19.88 -6.12
CA TRP A 44 8.31 -20.16 -6.13
C TRP A 44 8.01 -21.52 -5.54
N PRO A 45 7.16 -21.60 -4.49
CA PRO A 45 6.83 -22.88 -3.88
C PRO A 45 5.84 -23.68 -4.73
N ASP A 46 5.93 -24.98 -4.63
CA ASP A 46 4.88 -25.87 -5.12
C ASP A 46 3.67 -25.80 -4.17
N GLY A 47 2.50 -25.43 -4.67
CA GLY A 47 1.26 -25.45 -3.90
C GLY A 47 0.63 -24.08 -3.66
N ARG A 48 -0.14 -23.96 -2.55
CA ARG A 48 -0.86 -22.72 -2.25
C ARG A 48 0.08 -21.65 -1.71
N ALA A 49 0.06 -20.50 -2.32
CA ALA A 49 0.87 -19.38 -1.91
C ALA A 49 0.09 -18.06 -1.98
N VAL A 50 0.55 -17.07 -1.22
CA VAL A 50 0.14 -15.67 -1.30
C VAL A 50 1.38 -14.81 -1.24
N VAL A 51 1.44 -13.78 -2.09
CA VAL A 51 2.52 -12.78 -2.02
C VAL A 51 2.07 -11.60 -1.17
N LEU A 52 2.90 -11.25 -0.17
CA LEU A 52 2.86 -9.94 0.49
C LEU A 52 3.89 -9.06 -0.22
N LEU A 53 3.43 -8.08 -0.97
CA LEU A 53 4.29 -7.20 -1.75
C LEU A 53 4.30 -5.79 -1.16
N ASP A 54 5.49 -5.28 -0.80
CA ASP A 54 5.64 -3.83 -0.67
C ASP A 54 5.77 -3.22 -2.07
N PRO A 55 4.82 -2.38 -2.51
CA PRO A 55 4.87 -1.78 -3.83
C PRO A 55 6.11 -0.90 -4.07
N VAL A 56 6.75 -0.42 -3.01
CA VAL A 56 7.94 0.43 -3.10
C VAL A 56 9.15 -0.33 -2.57
N LEU A 57 9.78 -1.11 -3.44
CA LEU A 57 10.98 -1.87 -3.11
C LEU A 57 12.27 -1.01 -3.20
N SER A 58 13.27 -1.38 -2.40
CA SER A 58 14.57 -0.71 -2.35
C SER A 58 15.38 -0.87 -3.64
N ASP A 59 15.11 -1.92 -4.42
CA ASP A 59 15.73 -2.18 -5.72
C ASP A 59 15.20 -1.25 -6.83
N ARG A 60 14.16 -0.42 -6.50
CA ARG A 60 13.50 0.51 -7.42
C ARG A 60 12.79 -0.16 -8.59
N SER A 61 12.45 -1.43 -8.47
CA SER A 61 11.64 -2.12 -9.47
C SER A 61 10.25 -1.50 -9.57
N SER A 62 9.61 -1.65 -10.73
CA SER A 62 8.28 -1.10 -10.98
C SER A 62 7.22 -1.90 -10.23
N PRO A 63 6.38 -1.27 -9.39
CA PRO A 63 5.28 -1.95 -8.71
C PRO A 63 4.35 -2.70 -9.67
N VAL A 64 4.03 -2.05 -10.78
CA VAL A 64 3.12 -2.59 -11.82
C VAL A 64 3.72 -3.83 -12.48
N GLU A 65 5.01 -3.75 -12.86
CA GLU A 65 5.70 -4.89 -13.49
C GLU A 65 5.83 -6.06 -12.52
N ASN A 66 6.16 -5.79 -11.25
CA ASN A 66 6.24 -6.80 -10.22
C ASN A 66 4.90 -7.52 -10.03
N ILE A 67 3.78 -6.78 -9.91
CA ILE A 67 2.45 -7.38 -9.76
C ILE A 67 2.09 -8.22 -10.99
N ARG A 68 2.34 -7.72 -12.19
CA ARG A 68 2.08 -8.46 -13.43
C ARG A 68 2.88 -9.75 -13.53
N GLU A 69 4.14 -9.72 -13.11
CA GLU A 69 4.98 -10.92 -13.11
C GLU A 69 4.50 -11.95 -12.08
N ILE A 70 4.13 -11.50 -10.87
CA ILE A 70 3.55 -12.38 -9.85
C ILE A 70 2.23 -12.99 -10.35
N ASN A 71 1.37 -12.20 -10.99
CA ASN A 71 0.09 -12.67 -11.52
C ASN A 71 0.26 -13.73 -12.62
N ARG A 72 1.37 -13.71 -13.38
CA ARG A 72 1.69 -14.78 -14.35
C ARG A 72 1.96 -16.12 -13.68
N GLN A 73 2.39 -16.10 -12.41
CA GLN A 73 2.57 -17.32 -11.60
C GLN A 73 1.24 -17.83 -11.01
N ASN A 74 0.11 -17.15 -11.25
CA ASN A 74 -1.20 -17.42 -10.66
C ASN A 74 -1.20 -17.40 -9.12
N VAL A 75 -0.34 -16.58 -8.52
CA VAL A 75 -0.27 -16.36 -7.07
C VAL A 75 -0.95 -15.04 -6.72
N PRO A 76 -1.94 -15.02 -5.82
CA PRO A 76 -2.62 -13.80 -5.43
C PRO A 76 -1.70 -12.84 -4.67
N VAL A 77 -1.86 -11.54 -4.95
CA VAL A 77 -1.05 -10.47 -4.37
C VAL A 77 -1.86 -9.69 -3.33
N VAL A 78 -1.30 -9.58 -2.14
CA VAL A 78 -1.70 -8.63 -1.09
C VAL A 78 -0.66 -7.52 -1.05
N ALA A 79 -1.03 -6.30 -1.45
CA ALA A 79 -0.18 -5.15 -1.27
C ALA A 79 -0.07 -4.81 0.22
N TYR A 80 1.15 -4.86 0.77
CA TYR A 80 1.44 -4.70 2.19
C TYR A 80 2.50 -3.61 2.38
N SER A 81 2.09 -2.41 2.75
CA SER A 81 2.97 -1.24 2.77
C SER A 81 2.72 -0.30 3.93
N GLU A 82 3.77 0.37 4.38
CA GLU A 82 3.70 1.49 5.33
C GLU A 82 3.24 2.78 4.63
N THR A 83 3.65 2.98 3.39
CA THR A 83 3.48 4.25 2.67
C THR A 83 2.24 4.24 1.79
N LEU A 84 1.40 5.27 1.94
CA LEU A 84 0.27 5.57 1.07
C LEU A 84 0.66 6.72 0.11
N ASP A 85 1.52 6.43 -0.87
CA ASP A 85 1.67 7.35 -2.01
C ASP A 85 0.48 7.15 -2.95
N GLY A 86 -0.39 8.16 -3.06
CA GLY A 86 -1.62 8.08 -3.85
C GLY A 86 -1.39 7.69 -5.31
N ARG A 87 -0.25 8.10 -5.90
CA ARG A 87 0.11 7.72 -7.26
C ARG A 87 0.44 6.22 -7.34
N VAL A 88 1.36 5.75 -6.48
CA VAL A 88 1.74 4.33 -6.43
C VAL A 88 0.52 3.47 -6.12
N MET A 89 -0.33 3.92 -5.19
CA MET A 89 -1.56 3.20 -4.85
C MET A 89 -2.55 3.14 -6.01
N SER A 90 -2.70 4.22 -6.79
CA SER A 90 -3.55 4.21 -7.98
C SER A 90 -3.05 3.21 -9.03
N GLU A 91 -1.74 3.15 -9.25
CA GLU A 91 -1.12 2.19 -10.15
C GLU A 91 -1.32 0.75 -9.66
N VAL A 92 -1.08 0.48 -8.37
CA VAL A 92 -1.25 -0.83 -7.74
C VAL A 92 -2.70 -1.32 -7.76
N VAL A 93 -3.65 -0.44 -7.45
CA VAL A 93 -5.09 -0.78 -7.41
C VAL A 93 -5.68 -1.00 -8.80
N ALA A 94 -5.04 -0.47 -9.85
CA ALA A 94 -5.40 -0.74 -11.24
C ALA A 94 -4.99 -2.13 -11.71
N GLU A 95 -4.02 -2.76 -11.02
CA GLU A 95 -3.58 -4.13 -11.30
C GLU A 95 -4.42 -5.14 -10.49
N ASP A 96 -4.25 -6.42 -10.80
CA ASP A 96 -4.99 -7.51 -10.13
C ASP A 96 -4.36 -7.85 -8.77
N VAL A 97 -4.66 -7.02 -7.78
CA VAL A 97 -4.35 -7.26 -6.36
C VAL A 97 -5.61 -7.62 -5.60
N VAL A 98 -5.50 -8.52 -4.63
CA VAL A 98 -6.65 -9.00 -3.83
C VAL A 98 -6.97 -8.07 -2.67
N ALA A 99 -5.94 -7.49 -2.07
CA ALA A 99 -6.06 -6.63 -0.90
C ALA A 99 -4.97 -5.56 -0.86
N PHE A 100 -5.27 -4.49 -0.14
CA PHE A 100 -4.27 -3.54 0.33
C PHE A 100 -4.32 -3.49 1.87
N VAL A 101 -3.22 -3.82 2.53
CA VAL A 101 -3.11 -3.80 3.99
C VAL A 101 -1.95 -2.90 4.41
N ARG A 102 -2.17 -2.02 5.35
CA ARG A 102 -1.11 -1.19 5.93
C ARG A 102 -0.27 -2.02 6.89
N MET A 103 1.05 -1.84 6.89
CA MET A 103 1.93 -2.50 7.86
C MET A 103 1.61 -2.13 9.32
N SER A 104 1.01 -0.94 9.55
CA SER A 104 0.53 -0.47 10.85
C SER A 104 -0.88 -0.96 11.22
N ALA A 105 -1.56 -1.70 10.35
CA ALA A 105 -2.88 -2.26 10.65
C ALA A 105 -2.78 -3.40 11.67
N PRO A 106 -3.87 -3.68 12.41
CA PRO A 106 -3.90 -4.87 13.25
C PRO A 106 -3.61 -6.14 12.43
N HIS A 107 -2.83 -7.07 12.99
CA HIS A 107 -2.46 -8.30 12.29
C HIS A 107 -3.68 -9.13 11.84
N SER A 108 -4.80 -9.03 12.55
CA SER A 108 -6.08 -9.67 12.16
C SER A 108 -6.58 -9.22 10.78
N GLU A 109 -6.29 -7.96 10.37
CA GLU A 109 -6.63 -7.47 9.02
C GLU A 109 -5.76 -8.16 7.96
N LEU A 110 -4.47 -8.34 8.24
CA LEU A 110 -3.56 -9.07 7.35
C LEU A 110 -3.98 -10.54 7.22
N VAL A 111 -4.29 -11.20 8.34
CA VAL A 111 -4.77 -12.59 8.34
C VAL A 111 -6.04 -12.73 7.51
N GLN A 112 -7.00 -11.81 7.66
CA GLN A 112 -8.23 -11.85 6.87
C GLN A 112 -7.97 -11.59 5.39
N ALA A 113 -7.08 -10.67 5.04
CA ALA A 113 -6.69 -10.41 3.66
C ALA A 113 -6.06 -11.64 2.99
N ILE A 114 -5.19 -12.37 3.71
CA ILE A 114 -4.61 -13.63 3.23
C ILE A 114 -5.68 -14.71 3.04
N ARG A 115 -6.63 -14.85 3.97
CA ARG A 115 -7.74 -15.80 3.84
C ARG A 115 -8.61 -15.51 2.63
N ASP A 116 -8.91 -14.24 2.38
CA ASP A 116 -9.67 -13.82 1.21
C ASP A 116 -8.90 -14.09 -0.07
N ALA A 117 -7.59 -13.81 -0.10
CA ALA A 117 -6.70 -14.13 -1.21
C ALA A 117 -6.70 -15.64 -1.53
N LEU A 118 -6.56 -16.49 -0.51
CA LEU A 118 -6.58 -17.95 -0.64
C LEU A 118 -7.94 -18.49 -1.10
N SER A 119 -9.00 -17.73 -0.88
CA SER A 119 -10.38 -18.06 -1.30
C SER A 119 -10.76 -17.50 -2.65
N GLY A 120 -9.85 -16.75 -3.30
CA GLY A 120 -10.11 -16.06 -4.58
C GLY A 120 -11.14 -14.93 -4.45
N ARG A 121 -11.29 -14.33 -3.27
CA ARG A 121 -12.22 -13.23 -3.02
C ARG A 121 -11.44 -11.93 -2.82
N PRO A 122 -11.91 -10.80 -3.39
CA PRO A 122 -11.33 -9.51 -3.08
C PRO A 122 -11.61 -9.14 -1.62
N HIS A 123 -10.61 -8.63 -0.94
CA HIS A 123 -10.74 -8.13 0.43
C HIS A 123 -11.39 -6.74 0.44
N GLU A 124 -12.15 -6.42 1.47
CA GLU A 124 -12.87 -5.12 1.59
C GLU A 124 -11.93 -3.89 1.56
N SER A 125 -10.67 -4.05 2.00
CA SER A 125 -9.67 -2.97 1.96
C SER A 125 -9.45 -2.43 0.55
N LEU A 126 -9.55 -3.29 -0.47
CA LEU A 126 -9.41 -2.88 -1.87
C LEU A 126 -10.54 -1.94 -2.30
N GLY A 127 -11.77 -2.25 -1.88
CA GLY A 127 -12.93 -1.37 -2.12
C GLY A 127 -12.77 -0.01 -1.44
N ARG A 128 -12.37 -0.02 -0.16
CA ARG A 128 -12.08 1.22 0.58
C ARG A 128 -10.99 2.06 -0.09
N MET A 129 -9.91 1.41 -0.55
CA MET A 129 -8.81 2.09 -1.24
C MET A 129 -9.27 2.70 -2.57
N LYS A 130 -10.07 1.97 -3.36
CA LYS A 130 -10.63 2.50 -4.63
C LYS A 130 -11.49 3.74 -4.41
N ILE A 131 -12.27 3.78 -3.33
CA ILE A 131 -13.08 4.95 -2.97
C ILE A 131 -12.16 6.12 -2.59
N LEU A 132 -11.16 5.91 -1.73
CA LEU A 132 -10.22 6.96 -1.33
C LEU A 132 -9.49 7.56 -2.53
N LEU A 133 -9.00 6.72 -3.45
CA LEU A 133 -8.29 7.17 -4.64
C LEU A 133 -9.19 7.93 -5.62
N ARG A 134 -10.48 7.59 -5.73
CA ARG A 134 -11.45 8.36 -6.51
C ARG A 134 -11.67 9.74 -5.90
N HIS A 135 -11.91 9.81 -4.60
CA HIS A 135 -12.04 11.09 -3.89
C HIS A 135 -10.80 11.96 -4.03
N ASP A 136 -9.61 11.38 -3.89
CA ASP A 136 -8.36 12.13 -4.09
C ASP A 136 -8.19 12.61 -5.54
N SER A 137 -8.60 11.83 -6.52
CA SER A 137 -8.52 12.22 -7.95
C SER A 137 -9.53 13.31 -8.31
N GLU A 138 -10.76 13.22 -7.82
CA GLU A 138 -11.80 14.22 -8.02
C GLU A 138 -11.45 15.53 -7.32
N LYS A 139 -10.98 15.45 -6.07
CA LYS A 139 -10.56 16.59 -5.27
C LYS A 139 -9.20 17.18 -5.70
N ALA A 140 -8.28 16.36 -6.20
CA ALA A 140 -7.01 16.84 -6.74
C ALA A 140 -7.18 17.64 -8.03
N GLY A 141 -8.28 17.45 -8.79
CA GLY A 141 -8.63 18.24 -9.96
C GLY A 141 -8.86 19.72 -9.63
N ASP A 142 -9.26 20.04 -8.40
CA ASP A 142 -9.51 21.42 -7.94
C ASP A 142 -8.28 22.08 -7.31
N LEU A 143 -7.21 21.31 -7.06
CA LEU A 143 -5.97 21.84 -6.51
C LEU A 143 -5.10 22.46 -7.60
N THR A 144 -4.54 23.63 -7.30
CA THR A 144 -3.50 24.20 -8.17
C THR A 144 -2.25 23.31 -8.14
N PRO A 145 -1.36 23.36 -9.16
CA PRO A 145 -0.15 22.56 -9.21
C PRO A 145 0.76 22.69 -7.98
N MET A 146 0.73 23.86 -7.32
CA MET A 146 1.53 24.08 -6.12
C MET A 146 0.85 23.53 -4.87
N GLU A 147 -0.46 23.65 -4.75
CA GLU A 147 -1.25 23.02 -3.69
C GLU A 147 -1.10 21.50 -3.74
N LEU A 148 -1.17 20.91 -4.93
CA LEU A 148 -0.97 19.48 -5.14
C LEU A 148 0.43 19.04 -4.68
N LYS A 149 1.50 19.75 -5.11
CA LYS A 149 2.87 19.44 -4.69
C LYS A 149 3.06 19.52 -3.17
N VAL A 150 2.45 20.50 -2.50
CA VAL A 150 2.51 20.65 -1.05
C VAL A 150 1.71 19.53 -0.37
N TYR A 151 0.53 19.22 -0.87
CA TYR A 151 -0.34 18.16 -0.34
C TYR A 151 0.32 16.78 -0.42
N GLU A 152 0.85 16.40 -1.58
CA GLU A 152 1.55 15.13 -1.79
C GLU A 152 2.69 14.91 -0.78
N ARG A 153 3.50 15.96 -0.50
CA ARG A 153 4.60 15.85 0.45
C ARG A 153 4.14 15.77 1.88
N TYR A 154 3.13 16.55 2.20
CA TYR A 154 2.56 16.57 3.55
C TYR A 154 1.89 15.23 3.89
N SER A 155 1.16 14.63 2.95
CA SER A 155 0.54 13.32 3.10
C SER A 155 1.56 12.17 3.24
N ARG A 156 2.76 12.36 2.68
CA ARG A 156 3.91 11.46 2.87
C ARG A 156 4.65 11.67 4.20
N GLY A 157 4.15 12.53 5.08
CA GLY A 157 4.74 12.79 6.39
C GLY A 157 5.90 13.77 6.43
N TYR A 158 6.18 14.49 5.33
CA TYR A 158 7.20 15.55 5.35
C TYR A 158 6.78 16.69 6.26
N THR A 159 7.74 17.19 7.04
CA THR A 159 7.50 18.39 7.87
C THR A 159 7.34 19.64 7.00
N LYS A 160 6.58 20.63 7.48
CA LYS A 160 6.43 21.91 6.78
C LYS A 160 7.77 22.57 6.44
N ALA A 161 8.77 22.43 7.33
CA ALA A 161 10.11 22.93 7.11
C ALA A 161 10.85 22.20 5.97
N ALA A 162 10.68 20.89 5.86
CA ALA A 162 11.25 20.10 4.76
C ALA A 162 10.59 20.46 3.42
N ILE A 163 9.27 20.58 3.39
CA ILE A 163 8.51 21.00 2.21
C ILE A 163 8.91 22.40 1.76
N ALA A 164 9.01 23.34 2.70
CA ALA A 164 9.43 24.73 2.43
C ALA A 164 10.80 24.79 1.76
N ARG A 165 11.76 24.02 2.26
CA ARG A 165 13.12 23.92 1.73
C ARG A 165 13.14 23.32 0.33
N GLU A 166 12.44 22.21 0.12
CA GLU A 166 12.40 21.49 -1.15
C GLU A 166 11.73 22.32 -2.27
N LEU A 167 10.62 22.99 -1.94
CA LEU A 167 9.87 23.80 -2.90
C LEU A 167 10.37 25.26 -3.00
N ASN A 168 11.42 25.58 -2.26
CA ASN A 168 12.00 26.94 -2.19
C ASN A 168 10.97 28.03 -1.85
N VAL A 169 10.13 27.77 -0.86
CA VAL A 169 9.11 28.69 -0.33
C VAL A 169 9.23 28.85 1.18
N SER A 170 8.55 29.84 1.77
CA SER A 170 8.52 29.99 3.23
C SER A 170 7.63 28.94 3.90
N MET A 171 7.88 28.64 5.19
CA MET A 171 6.98 27.78 5.99
C MET A 171 5.56 28.36 6.08
N ASN A 172 5.43 29.69 6.12
CA ASN A 172 4.12 30.35 6.11
C ASN A 172 3.40 30.10 4.79
N THR A 173 4.12 30.12 3.68
CA THR A 173 3.58 29.78 2.35
C THR A 173 3.08 28.34 2.31
N VAL A 174 3.86 27.39 2.85
CA VAL A 174 3.42 25.99 2.97
C VAL A 174 2.15 25.89 3.82
N SER A 175 2.10 26.59 4.96
CA SER A 175 0.92 26.60 5.83
C SER A 175 -0.31 27.18 5.12
N THR A 176 -0.15 28.21 4.31
CA THR A 176 -1.22 28.80 3.51
C THR A 176 -1.74 27.82 2.45
N TYR A 177 -0.84 27.13 1.75
CA TYR A 177 -1.25 26.09 0.78
C TYR A 177 -2.00 24.96 1.46
N LEU A 178 -1.53 24.46 2.62
CA LEU A 178 -2.23 23.42 3.36
C LEU A 178 -3.61 23.86 3.88
N ALA A 179 -3.77 25.12 4.24
CA ALA A 179 -5.07 25.67 4.62
C ALA A 179 -6.05 25.67 3.43
N ARG A 180 -5.60 26.14 2.26
CA ARG A 180 -6.40 26.14 1.02
C ARG A 180 -6.74 24.72 0.55
N VAL A 181 -5.77 23.80 0.62
CA VAL A 181 -6.02 22.38 0.35
C VAL A 181 -7.12 21.84 1.25
N ARG A 182 -7.02 22.09 2.57
CA ARG A 182 -8.04 21.65 3.53
C ARG A 182 -9.41 22.24 3.20
N GLU A 183 -9.49 23.52 2.93
CA GLU A 183 -10.73 24.20 2.55
C GLU A 183 -11.36 23.55 1.30
N LYS A 184 -10.60 23.36 0.23
CA LYS A 184 -11.08 22.72 -1.00
C LYS A 184 -11.50 21.27 -0.82
N LEU A 185 -10.79 20.50 0.03
CA LEU A 185 -11.14 19.12 0.32
C LEU A 185 -12.38 18.99 1.23
N THR A 186 -12.69 20.01 2.06
CA THR A 186 -13.88 20.00 2.94
C THR A 186 -15.12 20.58 2.31
N THR A 187 -15.00 21.52 1.38
CA THR A 187 -16.17 22.19 0.75
C THR A 187 -16.93 21.23 -0.18
N SER A 188 -16.27 20.21 -0.72
CA SER A 188 -16.91 19.18 -1.55
C SER A 188 -17.82 18.23 -0.76
N ASP A 189 -17.74 18.19 0.57
CA ASP A 189 -18.59 17.33 1.41
C ASP A 189 -19.92 18.02 1.82
N SER A 190 -20.16 19.25 1.37
CA SER A 190 -21.32 20.07 1.80
C SER A 190 -22.38 20.25 0.70
N GLU A 191 -22.22 19.66 -0.49
CA GLU A 191 -23.14 19.80 -1.62
C GLU A 191 -23.87 18.49 -2.01
N GLU A 192 -24.07 17.56 -1.06
CA GLU A 192 -25.00 16.43 -1.22
C GLU A 192 -26.16 16.51 -0.22
#